data_0ba5165ea28bb786ed0d8d7fc19a339a
#
_entry.id   0ba5165ea28bb786ed0d8d7fc19a339a
#
_cell.length_a   1.000
_cell.length_b   1.000
_cell.length_c   1.000
_cell.angle_alpha   90.00
_cell.angle_beta   90.00
_cell.angle_gamma   90.00
#
_symmetry.space_group_name_H-M   'P 1'
#
loop_
_entity.id
_entity.type
_entity.pdbx_description
1 polymer ?
#
loop_
_entity_poly.entity_id
_entity_poly.type
_entity_poly.pdbx_seq_one_letter_code
_entity_poly.pdbx_strand_id
1 'polypeptide(L)'
;MVSDATVQKLADMFTDSVRNTCQGEVAILFSGGIDSTAIATVARQFTAPLLITAGVEGSSDLEAAKRTAAELNLPHKSVVLTEAEIISVYKKCYKIRRGNLLKVELMVPVFKCCREAARSGKWRILSGSGAE
;
A
#
# COMPACT_ATOMS: atom_id res chain seq x y z
N MET A 1 -10.31 14.85 25.87
CA MET A 1 -11.08 14.82 24.62
C MET A 1 -10.37 15.70 23.60
N VAL A 2 -10.13 15.21 22.39
CA VAL A 2 -9.48 15.99 21.33
C VAL A 2 -10.50 17.00 20.80
N SER A 3 -10.13 18.28 20.63
CA SER A 3 -11.04 19.30 20.09
C SER A 3 -11.24 19.14 18.58
N ASP A 4 -12.41 19.53 18.08
CA ASP A 4 -12.72 19.51 16.65
C ASP A 4 -11.70 20.31 15.82
N ALA A 5 -11.19 21.42 16.36
CA ALA A 5 -10.14 22.22 15.75
C ALA A 5 -8.82 21.44 15.58
N THR A 6 -8.48 20.60 16.56
CA THR A 6 -7.28 19.73 16.48
C THR A 6 -7.46 18.64 15.43
N VAL A 7 -8.65 18.03 15.38
CA VAL A 7 -8.97 17.01 14.38
C VAL A 7 -8.90 17.61 12.97
N GLN A 8 -9.48 18.79 12.76
CA GLN A 8 -9.44 19.47 11.46
C GLN A 8 -8.02 19.81 11.05
N LYS A 9 -7.20 20.35 11.96
CA LYS A 9 -5.80 20.64 11.68
C LYS A 9 -5.01 19.39 11.26
N LEU A 10 -5.25 18.27 11.94
CA LEU A 10 -4.61 16.99 11.59
C LEU A 10 -5.06 16.50 10.20
N ALA A 11 -6.33 16.61 9.89
CA ALA A 11 -6.88 16.25 8.58
C ALA A 11 -6.28 17.11 7.45
N ASP A 12 -6.12 18.42 7.69
CA ASP A 12 -5.51 19.34 6.74
C ASP A 12 -4.03 19.00 6.51
N MET A 13 -3.27 18.75 7.59
CA MET A 13 -1.86 18.34 7.50
C MET A 13 -1.70 17.00 6.77
N PHE A 14 -2.57 16.03 7.03
CA PHE A 14 -2.57 14.74 6.35
C PHE A 14 -2.87 14.92 4.85
N THR A 15 -3.88 15.72 4.52
CA THR A 15 -4.26 16.03 3.14
C THR A 15 -3.11 16.69 2.38
N ASP A 16 -2.46 17.68 2.99
CA ASP A 16 -1.30 18.37 2.39
C ASP A 16 -0.10 17.43 2.20
N SER A 17 0.17 16.55 3.16
CA SER A 17 1.23 15.55 3.06
C SER A 17 0.98 14.59 1.88
N VAL A 18 -0.24 14.07 1.76
CA VAL A 18 -0.61 13.19 0.65
C VAL A 18 -0.54 13.94 -0.67
N ARG A 19 -1.09 15.17 -0.75
CA ARG A 19 -1.03 16.02 -1.96
C ARG A 19 0.40 16.21 -2.44
N ASN A 20 1.31 16.56 -1.55
CA ASN A 20 2.72 16.82 -1.88
C ASN A 20 3.45 15.57 -2.36
N THR A 21 2.99 14.40 -1.93
CA THR A 21 3.58 13.10 -2.31
C THR A 21 2.95 12.53 -3.59
N CYS A 22 1.69 12.86 -3.88
CA CYS A 22 0.92 12.36 -5.03
C CYS A 22 1.19 13.14 -6.31
N GLN A 23 2.45 13.33 -6.68
CA GLN A 23 2.81 13.97 -7.94
C GLN A 23 3.19 12.92 -8.99
N GLY A 24 2.51 12.94 -10.14
CA GLY A 24 2.78 12.02 -11.24
C GLY A 24 2.13 10.63 -11.05
N GLU A 25 2.83 9.62 -11.53
CA GLU A 25 2.36 8.24 -11.55
C GLU A 25 2.56 7.54 -10.20
N VAL A 26 1.49 7.36 -9.46
CA VAL A 26 1.50 6.88 -8.07
C VAL A 26 0.84 5.52 -7.94
N ALA A 27 1.42 4.65 -7.12
CA ALA A 27 0.78 3.45 -6.59
C ALA A 27 0.64 3.55 -5.06
N ILE A 28 -0.27 2.77 -4.50
CA ILE A 28 -0.47 2.65 -3.06
C ILE A 28 -0.37 1.18 -2.68
N LEU A 29 0.47 0.85 -1.69
CA LEU A 29 0.43 -0.45 -1.03
C LEU A 29 -0.88 -0.53 -0.25
N PHE A 30 -1.79 -1.35 -0.74
CA PHE A 30 -3.18 -1.32 -0.31
C PHE A 30 -3.58 -2.62 0.36
N SER A 31 -3.95 -2.55 1.62
CA SER A 31 -4.45 -3.69 2.40
C SER A 31 -5.98 -3.69 2.55
N GLY A 32 -6.64 -2.59 2.21
CA GLY A 32 -8.05 -2.38 2.54
C GLY A 32 -8.29 -2.01 4.01
N GLY A 33 -7.23 -1.89 4.81
CA GLY A 33 -7.29 -1.39 6.18
C GLY A 33 -7.43 0.14 6.24
N ILE A 34 -7.67 0.68 7.45
CA ILE A 34 -7.98 2.10 7.68
C ILE A 34 -6.91 3.02 7.09
N ASP A 35 -5.63 2.78 7.36
CA ASP A 35 -4.56 3.69 6.97
C ASP A 35 -4.37 3.76 5.45
N SER A 36 -4.31 2.61 4.78
CA SER A 36 -4.17 2.56 3.33
C SER A 36 -5.42 3.11 2.61
N THR A 37 -6.60 2.91 3.20
CA THR A 37 -7.87 3.45 2.69
C THR A 37 -7.93 4.97 2.86
N ALA A 38 -7.49 5.52 3.99
CA ALA A 38 -7.40 6.96 4.20
C ALA A 38 -6.47 7.62 3.16
N ILE A 39 -5.28 7.04 2.94
CA ILE A 39 -4.34 7.53 1.92
C ILE A 39 -4.99 7.48 0.53
N ALA A 40 -5.62 6.37 0.15
CA ALA A 40 -6.27 6.22 -1.15
C ALA A 40 -7.41 7.22 -1.35
N THR A 41 -8.22 7.44 -0.31
CA THR A 41 -9.34 8.39 -0.31
C THR A 41 -8.88 9.83 -0.52
N VAL A 42 -7.78 10.23 0.09
CA VAL A 42 -7.22 11.58 -0.10
C VAL A 42 -6.49 11.66 -1.44
N ALA A 43 -5.66 10.67 -1.78
CA ALA A 43 -4.87 10.66 -3.01
C ALA A 43 -5.72 10.77 -4.27
N ARG A 44 -6.90 10.15 -4.31
CA ARG A 44 -7.79 10.20 -5.48
C ARG A 44 -8.30 11.60 -5.82
N GLN A 45 -8.17 12.55 -4.90
CA GLN A 45 -8.53 13.96 -5.16
C GLN A 45 -7.49 14.68 -6.03
N PHE A 46 -6.26 14.15 -6.11
CA PHE A 46 -5.13 14.78 -6.77
C PHE A 46 -4.58 13.97 -7.94
N THR A 47 -4.80 12.66 -7.97
CA THR A 47 -4.29 11.74 -8.98
C THR A 47 -5.21 10.53 -9.09
N ALA A 48 -4.97 9.66 -10.08
CA ALA A 48 -5.59 8.34 -10.20
C ALA A 48 -4.60 7.25 -9.71
N PRO A 49 -4.51 7.00 -8.40
CA PRO A 49 -3.53 6.05 -7.88
C PRO A 49 -3.90 4.62 -8.27
N LEU A 50 -2.89 3.80 -8.53
CA LEU A 50 -3.06 2.36 -8.67
C LEU A 50 -2.93 1.69 -7.31
N LEU A 51 -3.97 1.04 -6.84
CA LEU A 51 -3.94 0.25 -5.61
C LEU A 51 -3.35 -1.12 -5.90
N ILE A 52 -2.37 -1.56 -5.09
CA ILE A 52 -1.71 -2.85 -5.29
C ILE A 52 -1.67 -3.62 -3.97
N THR A 53 -2.15 -4.85 -4.01
CA THR A 53 -2.15 -5.77 -2.87
C THR A 53 -1.46 -7.07 -3.26
N ALA A 54 -0.57 -7.58 -2.43
CA ALA A 54 0.06 -8.88 -2.62
C ALA A 54 -0.35 -9.84 -1.50
N GLY A 55 -0.67 -11.06 -1.85
CA GLY A 55 -1.07 -12.10 -0.90
C GLY A 55 -1.21 -13.47 -1.56
N VAL A 56 -1.51 -14.49 -0.78
CA VAL A 56 -1.81 -15.82 -1.29
C VAL A 56 -3.25 -15.89 -1.80
N GLU A 57 -3.48 -16.78 -2.74
CA GLU A 57 -4.82 -16.98 -3.31
C GLU A 57 -5.85 -17.29 -2.22
N GLY A 58 -7.02 -16.64 -2.30
CA GLY A 58 -8.10 -16.82 -1.34
C GLY A 58 -7.85 -16.22 0.04
N SER A 59 -6.80 -15.44 0.23
CA SER A 59 -6.57 -14.77 1.50
C SER A 59 -7.63 -13.69 1.78
N SER A 60 -8.02 -13.57 3.04
CA SER A 60 -8.98 -12.54 3.50
C SER A 60 -8.53 -11.13 3.14
N ASP A 61 -7.23 -10.88 3.16
CA ASP A 61 -6.64 -9.57 2.87
C ASP A 61 -6.80 -9.18 1.40
N LEU A 62 -6.59 -10.13 0.46
CA LEU A 62 -6.82 -9.87 -0.96
C LEU A 62 -8.30 -9.58 -1.24
N GLU A 63 -9.22 -10.33 -0.63
CA GLU A 63 -10.66 -10.13 -0.82
C GLU A 63 -11.14 -8.81 -0.18
N ALA A 64 -10.65 -8.47 1.01
CA ALA A 64 -10.95 -7.20 1.66
C ALA A 64 -10.44 -6.01 0.82
N ALA A 65 -9.20 -6.06 0.37
CA ALA A 65 -8.62 -5.02 -0.47
C ALA A 65 -9.41 -4.83 -1.78
N LYS A 66 -9.83 -5.92 -2.40
CA LYS A 66 -10.61 -5.91 -3.64
C LYS A 66 -11.97 -5.21 -3.46
N ARG A 67 -12.69 -5.55 -2.36
CA ARG A 67 -13.97 -4.91 -2.04
C ARG A 67 -13.80 -3.42 -1.78
N THR A 68 -12.87 -3.05 -0.90
CA THR A 68 -12.65 -1.65 -0.54
C THR A 68 -12.18 -0.83 -1.75
N ALA A 69 -11.34 -1.37 -2.61
CA ALA A 69 -10.93 -0.70 -3.85
C ALA A 69 -12.11 -0.44 -4.80
N ALA A 70 -13.02 -1.41 -4.91
CA ALA A 70 -14.25 -1.25 -5.69
C ALA A 70 -15.18 -0.16 -5.12
N GLU A 71 -15.33 -0.11 -3.80
CA GLU A 71 -16.08 0.96 -3.11
C GLU A 71 -15.47 2.35 -3.34
N LEU A 72 -14.15 2.43 -3.39
CA LEU A 72 -13.43 3.66 -3.72
C LEU A 72 -13.50 4.02 -5.20
N ASN A 73 -13.95 3.11 -6.06
CA ASN A 73 -13.91 3.25 -7.51
C ASN A 73 -12.51 3.58 -8.05
N LEU A 74 -11.49 2.88 -7.53
CA LEU A 74 -10.09 3.03 -7.90
C LEU A 74 -9.55 1.76 -8.57
N PRO A 75 -8.62 1.89 -9.52
CA PRO A 75 -7.98 0.73 -10.15
C PRO A 75 -7.19 -0.07 -9.11
N HIS A 76 -7.40 -1.38 -9.10
CA HIS A 76 -6.76 -2.29 -8.16
C HIS A 76 -6.09 -3.47 -8.89
N LYS A 77 -4.89 -3.80 -8.45
CA LYS A 77 -4.15 -4.99 -8.88
C LYS A 77 -3.87 -5.92 -7.71
N SER A 78 -4.33 -7.15 -7.82
CA SER A 78 -3.97 -8.24 -6.92
C SER A 78 -2.74 -8.97 -7.46
N VAL A 79 -1.72 -9.09 -6.65
CA VAL A 79 -0.51 -9.87 -6.94
C VAL A 79 -0.57 -11.15 -6.12
N VAL A 80 -1.04 -12.23 -6.74
CA VAL A 80 -1.12 -13.54 -6.09
C VAL A 80 0.27 -14.15 -6.01
N LEU A 81 0.63 -14.63 -4.82
CA LEU A 81 1.93 -15.22 -4.51
C LEU A 81 1.80 -16.73 -4.39
N THR A 82 2.58 -17.46 -5.18
CA THR A 82 2.79 -18.89 -4.97
C THR A 82 3.82 -19.13 -3.86
N GLU A 83 3.79 -20.31 -3.24
CA GLU A 83 4.77 -20.70 -2.21
C GLU A 83 6.20 -20.59 -2.72
N ALA A 84 6.47 -21.06 -3.94
CA ALA A 84 7.79 -20.97 -4.56
C ALA A 84 8.26 -19.51 -4.75
N GLU A 85 7.35 -18.60 -5.11
CA GLU A 85 7.65 -17.18 -5.23
C GLU A 85 7.93 -16.56 -3.86
N ILE A 86 7.16 -16.90 -2.82
CA ILE A 86 7.38 -16.43 -1.46
C ILE A 86 8.79 -16.80 -1.01
N ILE A 87 9.18 -18.08 -1.14
CA ILE A 87 10.51 -18.56 -0.77
C ILE A 87 11.62 -17.83 -1.56
N SER A 88 11.43 -17.69 -2.86
CA SER A 88 12.41 -17.02 -3.73
C SER A 88 12.60 -15.54 -3.35
N VAL A 89 11.49 -14.82 -3.13
CA VAL A 89 11.52 -13.41 -2.76
C VAL A 89 12.06 -13.23 -1.34
N TYR A 90 11.67 -14.09 -0.41
CA TYR A 90 12.21 -14.09 0.95
C TYR A 90 13.74 -14.16 0.96
N LYS A 91 14.32 -15.09 0.20
CA LYS A 91 15.77 -15.21 0.06
C LYS A 91 16.43 -13.94 -0.49
N LYS A 92 15.77 -13.23 -1.41
CA LYS A 92 16.25 -11.95 -1.94
C LYS A 92 16.16 -10.85 -0.88
N CYS A 93 15.04 -10.73 -0.19
CA CYS A 93 14.85 -9.76 0.89
C CYS A 93 15.85 -9.97 2.03
N TYR A 94 16.12 -11.23 2.40
CA TYR A 94 17.11 -11.56 3.41
C TYR A 94 18.55 -11.13 3.01
N LYS A 95 18.91 -11.22 1.75
CA LYS A 95 20.20 -10.70 1.26
C LYS A 95 20.32 -9.18 1.37
N ILE A 96 19.21 -8.47 1.18
CA ILE A 96 19.15 -7.00 1.28
C ILE A 96 19.22 -6.57 2.74
N ARG A 97 18.43 -7.24 3.60
CA ARG A 97 18.34 -6.92 5.03
C ARG A 97 18.53 -8.18 5.86
N ARG A 98 19.74 -8.41 6.31
CA ARG A 98 20.06 -9.49 7.27
C ARG A 98 19.56 -9.12 8.66
N GLY A 99 19.14 -10.10 9.44
CA GLY A 99 18.77 -9.93 10.84
C GLY A 99 17.38 -10.45 11.16
N ASN A 100 16.46 -9.61 11.60
CA ASN A 100 15.14 -10.03 12.08
C ASN A 100 14.30 -10.67 10.97
N LEU A 101 14.05 -11.99 11.11
CA LEU A 101 13.33 -12.79 10.11
C LEU A 101 11.90 -12.31 9.90
N LEU A 102 11.20 -11.86 10.95
CA LEU A 102 9.85 -11.33 10.85
C LEU A 102 9.79 -10.07 9.95
N LYS A 103 10.79 -9.18 10.09
CA LYS A 103 10.88 -8.01 9.22
C LYS A 103 11.15 -8.39 7.77
N VAL A 104 11.88 -9.47 7.52
CA VAL A 104 12.11 -9.99 6.16
C VAL A 104 10.82 -10.56 5.57
N GLU A 105 10.00 -11.25 6.35
CA GLU A 105 8.68 -11.73 5.91
C GLU A 105 7.78 -10.58 5.45
N LEU A 106 7.71 -9.50 6.23
CA LEU A 106 6.94 -8.30 5.89
C LEU A 106 7.43 -7.61 4.59
N MET A 107 8.70 -7.79 4.24
CA MET A 107 9.24 -7.25 2.99
C MET A 107 8.76 -8.01 1.74
N VAL A 108 8.32 -9.26 1.85
CA VAL A 108 7.95 -10.09 0.70
C VAL A 108 6.77 -9.48 -0.09
N PRO A 109 5.61 -9.20 0.52
CA PRO A 109 4.50 -8.57 -0.19
C PRO A 109 4.87 -7.17 -0.70
N VAL A 110 5.60 -6.38 0.09
CA VAL A 110 6.06 -5.05 -0.31
C VAL A 110 6.93 -5.12 -1.56
N PHE A 111 7.91 -6.03 -1.58
CA PHE A 111 8.78 -6.23 -2.75
C PHE A 111 8.00 -6.58 -4.02
N LYS A 112 7.00 -7.45 -3.90
CA LYS A 112 6.17 -7.84 -5.05
C LYS A 112 5.28 -6.70 -5.52
N CYS A 113 4.68 -5.94 -4.60
CA CYS A 113 3.91 -4.75 -4.94
C CYS A 113 4.78 -3.69 -5.63
N CYS A 114 5.99 -3.43 -5.13
CA CYS A 114 6.92 -2.48 -5.75
C CYS A 114 7.31 -2.90 -7.17
N ARG A 115 7.56 -4.19 -7.40
CA ARG A 115 7.82 -4.69 -8.76
C ARG A 115 6.63 -4.51 -9.70
N GLU A 116 5.43 -4.76 -9.20
CA GLU A 116 4.21 -4.58 -10.00
C GLU A 116 3.92 -3.12 -10.28
N ALA A 117 4.16 -2.23 -9.31
CA ALA A 117 4.08 -0.78 -9.51
C ALA A 117 5.03 -0.32 -10.63
N ALA A 118 6.29 -0.74 -10.57
CA ALA A 118 7.29 -0.41 -11.59
C ALA A 118 6.89 -0.93 -12.99
N ARG A 119 6.37 -2.16 -13.09
CA ARG A 119 5.84 -2.72 -14.34
C ARG A 119 4.65 -1.95 -14.89
N SER A 120 3.87 -1.33 -14.00
CA SER A 120 2.71 -0.50 -14.34
C SER A 120 3.08 0.96 -14.58
N GLY A 121 4.36 1.30 -14.67
CA GLY A 121 4.85 2.66 -14.87
C GLY A 121 4.68 3.59 -13.66
N LYS A 122 4.47 3.04 -12.46
CA LYS A 122 4.31 3.80 -11.23
C LYS A 122 5.66 3.93 -10.51
N TRP A 123 6.17 5.14 -10.42
CA TRP A 123 7.49 5.43 -9.86
C TRP A 123 7.46 5.84 -8.38
N ARG A 124 6.29 6.19 -7.87
CA ARG A 124 6.07 6.55 -6.47
C ARG A 124 5.10 5.58 -5.84
N ILE A 125 5.44 5.15 -4.63
CA ILE A 125 4.63 4.22 -3.86
C ILE A 125 4.39 4.81 -2.49
N LEU A 126 3.12 4.92 -2.11
CA LEU A 126 2.68 5.32 -0.79
C LEU A 126 2.36 4.08 0.04
N SER A 127 2.60 4.17 1.32
CA SER A 127 2.29 3.12 2.29
C SER A 127 1.73 3.72 3.57
N GLY A 128 0.77 3.06 4.18
CA GLY A 128 0.28 3.38 5.52
C GLY A 128 1.17 2.86 6.66
N SER A 129 2.25 2.16 6.34
CA SER A 129 3.15 1.63 7.36
C SER A 129 3.83 2.75 8.15
N GLY A 130 3.82 2.64 9.47
CA GLY A 130 4.39 3.65 10.38
C GLY A 130 3.39 4.70 10.86
N ALA A 131 2.10 4.50 10.64
CA ALA A 131 1.04 5.34 11.17
C ALA A 131 0.65 4.99 12.62
N GLU A 132 1.28 3.99 13.22
CA GLU A 132 1.02 3.46 14.57
C GLU A 132 1.62 4.30 15.68
#